data_65cb32c844d94e2c250eb6620a1a8eab
#
_entry.id   65cb32c844d94e2c250eb6620a1a8eab
#
_cell.length_a   1.000
_cell.length_b   1.000
_cell.length_c   1.000
_cell.angle_alpha   90.00
_cell.angle_beta   90.00
_cell.angle_gamma   90.00
#
_symmetry.space_group_name_H-M   'P 1'
#
loop_
_entity.id
_entity.type
_entity.pdbx_description
1 polymer ?
#
loop_
_entity_poly.entity_id
_entity_poly.type
_entity_poly.pdbx_seq_one_letter_code
_entity_poly.pdbx_strand_id
1 'polypeptide(L)'
;MKFLALIAANLKRKKLRTLLTILSILVAFILYGYLSAISRALNQGVSVAGADRLMVRHKVSIAQPLPASYAGRIARVPGVQAVTHASWFGGIYQDPKNFFAQMAVVPEAWLAMYPEFLLPADQREAWRRTRTGVVVGRKTAQKFGWKIGDRIPLQATVWRKMDGSSGWEFDLVGIYDGAEKGTDDTQFFFRYDYFDEARQFGKGLVGWYIVRVQDPAAAAAVAQRIDDEFANSPWETKAETEGAFLRGWAKQIGDITTIMAAILSAVFFTILLVAGNTMAQSVRERTDEIGVLKALGFTNAQVLALVLAESCLLASLGGTLGMGIAWLLISSGDPTRGALPIFFFPTANLLLGFGLILALGLAAGILPAAQAMRLRIAEALRR
;
A
#
# COMPACT_ATOMS: atom_id res chain seq x y z
N MET A 1 -31.57 28.10 -2.34
CA MET A 1 -30.59 28.99 -1.68
C MET A 1 -31.02 29.52 -0.29
N LYS A 2 -32.30 29.75 -0.01
CA LYS A 2 -32.77 30.27 1.30
C LYS A 2 -32.43 29.37 2.50
N PHE A 3 -32.39 28.05 2.33
CA PHE A 3 -32.06 27.09 3.40
C PHE A 3 -30.58 27.08 3.81
N LEU A 4 -29.64 27.39 2.89
CA LEU A 4 -28.20 27.40 3.21
C LEU A 4 -27.84 28.51 4.22
N ALA A 5 -28.47 29.69 4.11
CA ALA A 5 -28.25 30.74 5.08
C ALA A 5 -28.73 30.36 6.50
N LEU A 6 -29.86 29.66 6.60
CA LEU A 6 -30.38 29.14 7.86
C LEU A 6 -29.44 28.09 8.50
N ILE A 7 -28.94 27.14 7.71
CA ILE A 7 -28.00 26.13 8.15
C ILE A 7 -26.69 26.77 8.63
N ALA A 8 -26.15 27.73 7.86
CA ALA A 8 -24.92 28.44 8.24
C ALA A 8 -25.08 29.25 9.53
N ALA A 9 -26.24 29.88 9.74
CA ALA A 9 -26.55 30.59 10.99
C ALA A 9 -26.62 29.64 12.18
N ASN A 10 -27.20 28.45 12.00
CA ASN A 10 -27.28 27.42 13.02
C ASN A 10 -25.89 26.90 13.45
N LEU A 11 -25.00 26.65 12.51
CA LEU A 11 -23.63 26.19 12.78
C LEU A 11 -22.81 27.24 13.55
N LYS A 12 -23.07 28.53 13.31
CA LYS A 12 -22.36 29.64 13.98
C LYS A 12 -22.83 29.87 15.44
N ARG A 13 -23.97 29.37 15.83
CA ARG A 13 -24.57 29.66 17.16
C ARG A 13 -23.83 29.01 18.33
N LYS A 14 -23.35 27.75 18.16
CA LYS A 14 -22.53 27.04 19.17
C LYS A 14 -21.19 26.64 18.57
N LYS A 15 -20.34 27.65 18.34
CA LYS A 15 -19.05 27.53 17.62
C LYS A 15 -18.14 26.42 18.15
N LEU A 16 -18.03 26.29 19.48
CA LEU A 16 -17.16 25.30 20.10
C LEU A 16 -17.61 23.86 19.78
N ARG A 17 -18.90 23.57 19.92
CA ARG A 17 -19.44 22.23 19.62
C ARG A 17 -19.28 21.89 18.13
N THR A 18 -19.66 22.82 17.25
CA THR A 18 -19.51 22.66 15.79
C THR A 18 -18.05 22.42 15.42
N LEU A 19 -17.11 23.20 15.98
CA LEU A 19 -15.70 23.06 15.76
C LEU A 19 -15.18 21.71 16.22
N LEU A 20 -15.54 21.27 17.44
CA LEU A 20 -15.10 19.96 17.96
C LEU A 20 -15.65 18.79 17.14
N THR A 21 -16.90 18.89 16.65
CA THR A 21 -17.48 17.87 15.78
C THR A 21 -16.75 17.82 14.42
N ILE A 22 -16.52 18.99 13.80
CA ILE A 22 -15.77 19.07 12.56
C ILE A 22 -14.35 18.52 12.76
N LEU A 23 -13.67 18.88 13.85
CA LEU A 23 -12.33 18.40 14.16
C LEU A 23 -12.29 16.87 14.37
N SER A 24 -13.27 16.30 15.05
CA SER A 24 -13.37 14.84 15.24
C SER A 24 -13.55 14.12 13.90
N ILE A 25 -14.41 14.63 13.02
CA ILE A 25 -14.60 14.07 11.67
C ILE A 25 -13.32 14.24 10.84
N LEU A 26 -12.68 15.40 10.91
CA LEU A 26 -11.41 15.69 10.21
C LEU A 26 -10.32 14.69 10.60
N VAL A 27 -10.09 14.46 11.89
CA VAL A 27 -9.09 13.50 12.37
C VAL A 27 -9.38 12.09 11.88
N ALA A 28 -10.66 11.68 11.84
CA ALA A 28 -11.03 10.38 11.31
C ALA A 28 -10.73 10.22 9.83
N PHE A 29 -10.98 11.23 9.03
CA PHE A 29 -10.68 11.17 7.59
C PHE A 29 -9.19 11.33 7.29
N ILE A 30 -8.41 12.00 8.16
CA ILE A 30 -6.94 11.90 8.11
C ILE A 30 -6.51 10.46 8.35
N LEU A 31 -7.01 9.83 9.41
CA LEU A 31 -6.68 8.43 9.73
C LEU A 31 -7.11 7.47 8.61
N TYR A 32 -8.30 7.67 8.03
CA TYR A 32 -8.75 6.94 6.86
C TYR A 32 -7.75 7.04 5.70
N GLY A 33 -7.25 8.23 5.39
CA GLY A 33 -6.27 8.46 4.33
C GLY A 33 -4.96 7.71 4.59
N TYR A 34 -4.42 7.81 5.81
CA TYR A 34 -3.19 7.10 6.18
C TYR A 34 -3.34 5.58 6.16
N LEU A 35 -4.39 5.04 6.78
CA LEU A 35 -4.63 3.60 6.78
C LEU A 35 -4.89 3.06 5.37
N SER A 36 -5.55 3.83 4.52
CA SER A 36 -5.74 3.49 3.12
C SER A 36 -4.42 3.45 2.34
N ALA A 37 -3.52 4.42 2.58
CA ALA A 37 -2.19 4.44 1.95
C ALA A 37 -1.32 3.28 2.43
N ILE A 38 -1.30 2.97 3.74
CA ILE A 38 -0.57 1.84 4.31
C ILE A 38 -1.13 0.51 3.79
N SER A 39 -2.45 0.32 3.81
CA SER A 39 -3.10 -0.88 3.27
C SER A 39 -2.74 -1.10 1.81
N ARG A 40 -2.69 -0.03 1.04
CA ARG A 40 -2.28 -0.08 -0.37
C ARG A 40 -0.81 -0.42 -0.52
N ALA A 41 0.07 0.21 0.23
CA ALA A 41 1.52 -0.06 0.22
C ALA A 41 1.82 -1.54 0.49
N LEU A 42 1.09 -2.15 1.43
CA LEU A 42 1.25 -3.56 1.78
C LEU A 42 0.60 -4.52 0.77
N ASN A 43 -0.46 -4.08 0.06
CA ASN A 43 -1.17 -4.92 -0.90
C ASN A 43 -0.71 -4.71 -2.36
N GLN A 44 -0.03 -3.61 -2.68
CA GLN A 44 0.35 -3.25 -4.06
C GLN A 44 1.62 -3.91 -4.59
N GLY A 45 2.38 -4.69 -3.80
CA GLY A 45 3.31 -5.67 -4.38
C GLY A 45 2.64 -6.64 -5.37
N VAL A 46 1.32 -6.55 -5.51
CA VAL A 46 0.42 -7.40 -6.30
C VAL A 46 -0.14 -6.69 -7.54
N SER A 47 0.54 -5.67 -8.08
CA SER A 47 -0.01 -4.96 -9.23
C SER A 47 -0.06 -5.84 -10.49
N VAL A 48 -0.91 -5.44 -11.44
CA VAL A 48 -1.20 -6.10 -12.72
C VAL A 48 0.05 -6.36 -13.57
N ALA A 49 1.17 -5.67 -13.30
CA ALA A 49 2.47 -5.83 -13.93
C ALA A 49 3.21 -7.11 -13.50
N GLY A 50 2.66 -8.24 -13.50
CA GLY A 50 3.27 -9.52 -13.12
C GLY A 50 2.32 -10.69 -13.35
N ALA A 51 1.21 -10.43 -14.07
CA ALA A 51 0.25 -11.48 -14.38
C ALA A 51 0.85 -12.58 -15.28
N ASP A 52 1.90 -12.24 -16.03
CA ASP A 52 2.68 -13.12 -16.90
C ASP A 52 3.89 -13.75 -16.21
N ARG A 53 4.13 -13.42 -14.91
CA ARG A 53 5.29 -13.92 -14.17
C ARG A 53 4.89 -14.92 -13.09
N LEU A 54 5.63 -16.03 -13.04
CA LEU A 54 5.58 -17.01 -11.97
C LEU A 54 6.82 -16.87 -11.10
N MET A 55 6.65 -17.03 -9.81
CA MET A 55 7.72 -17.27 -8.86
C MET A 55 7.80 -18.77 -8.57
N VAL A 56 8.98 -19.37 -8.77
CA VAL A 56 9.25 -20.78 -8.49
C VAL A 56 10.27 -20.84 -7.36
N ARG A 57 9.85 -21.32 -6.22
CA ARG A 57 10.65 -21.45 -5.01
C ARG A 57 10.68 -22.89 -4.51
N HIS A 58 11.53 -23.17 -3.53
CA HIS A 58 11.49 -24.45 -2.85
C HIS A 58 10.13 -24.67 -2.17
N LYS A 59 9.55 -25.86 -2.29
CA LYS A 59 8.21 -26.21 -1.82
C LYS A 59 8.00 -25.92 -0.34
N VAL A 60 9.01 -26.21 0.48
CA VAL A 60 8.91 -26.10 1.94
C VAL A 60 9.07 -24.65 2.40
N SER A 61 10.07 -23.93 1.89
CA SER A 61 10.37 -22.56 2.34
C SER A 61 11.13 -21.77 1.28
N ILE A 62 10.86 -20.47 1.16
CA ILE A 62 11.65 -19.55 0.33
C ILE A 62 13.09 -19.40 0.80
N ALA A 63 13.37 -19.70 2.07
CA ALA A 63 14.73 -19.65 2.62
C ALA A 63 15.60 -20.84 2.15
N GLN A 64 14.99 -21.91 1.66
CA GLN A 64 15.71 -23.03 1.08
C GLN A 64 16.02 -22.75 -0.39
N PRO A 65 17.30 -22.80 -0.80
CA PRO A 65 17.68 -22.52 -2.17
C PRO A 65 17.37 -23.71 -3.11
N LEU A 66 17.31 -23.41 -4.39
CA LEU A 66 17.15 -24.38 -5.48
C LEU A 66 18.45 -24.50 -6.27
N PRO A 67 18.74 -25.63 -6.92
CA PRO A 67 19.90 -25.77 -7.82
C PRO A 67 19.80 -24.82 -9.02
N ALA A 68 20.88 -24.09 -9.35
CA ALA A 68 20.93 -23.22 -10.53
C ALA A 68 20.73 -24.02 -11.85
N SER A 69 21.02 -25.31 -11.87
CA SER A 69 20.80 -26.21 -13.00
C SER A 69 19.34 -26.41 -13.37
N TYR A 70 18.39 -26.07 -12.47
CA TYR A 70 16.95 -26.17 -12.76
C TYR A 70 16.47 -25.16 -13.81
N ALA A 71 17.19 -24.04 -14.00
CA ALA A 71 16.87 -23.05 -15.04
C ALA A 71 16.65 -23.68 -16.42
N GLY A 72 17.53 -24.58 -16.85
CA GLY A 72 17.43 -25.22 -18.14
C GLY A 72 16.27 -26.22 -18.26
N ARG A 73 15.86 -26.86 -17.16
CA ARG A 73 14.68 -27.74 -17.14
C ARG A 73 13.41 -26.91 -17.16
N ILE A 74 13.32 -25.87 -16.35
CA ILE A 74 12.18 -24.96 -16.31
C ILE A 74 11.95 -24.31 -17.68
N ALA A 75 13.02 -23.88 -18.36
CA ALA A 75 12.93 -23.26 -19.69
C ALA A 75 12.34 -24.18 -20.78
N ARG A 76 12.38 -25.50 -20.57
CA ARG A 76 11.81 -26.50 -21.51
C ARG A 76 10.34 -26.82 -21.24
N VAL A 77 9.80 -26.38 -20.12
CA VAL A 77 8.39 -26.62 -19.80
C VAL A 77 7.49 -25.89 -20.80
N PRO A 78 6.53 -26.57 -21.43
CA PRO A 78 5.62 -25.93 -22.40
C PRO A 78 4.87 -24.74 -21.80
N GLY A 79 4.91 -23.61 -22.51
CA GLY A 79 4.29 -22.35 -22.08
C GLY A 79 5.24 -21.41 -21.33
N VAL A 80 6.48 -21.82 -21.06
CA VAL A 80 7.53 -20.93 -20.53
C VAL A 80 8.14 -20.13 -21.69
N GLN A 81 8.27 -18.83 -21.49
CA GLN A 81 8.90 -17.90 -22.46
C GLN A 81 10.33 -17.55 -22.05
N ALA A 82 10.54 -17.25 -20.77
CA ALA A 82 11.85 -16.85 -20.24
C ALA A 82 12.00 -17.27 -18.77
N VAL A 83 13.25 -17.48 -18.35
CA VAL A 83 13.59 -17.86 -16.98
C VAL A 83 14.76 -17.01 -16.51
N THR A 84 14.67 -16.47 -15.32
CA THR A 84 15.79 -15.88 -14.58
C THR A 84 15.71 -16.31 -13.10
N HIS A 85 16.67 -15.89 -12.30
CA HIS A 85 16.68 -16.22 -10.88
C HIS A 85 17.16 -15.05 -10.04
N ALA A 86 16.86 -15.10 -8.76
CA ALA A 86 17.35 -14.19 -7.77
C ALA A 86 17.76 -14.94 -6.50
N SER A 87 18.66 -14.35 -5.74
CA SER A 87 19.07 -14.85 -4.43
C SER A 87 19.11 -13.71 -3.44
N TRP A 88 18.49 -13.91 -2.29
CA TRP A 88 18.53 -12.95 -1.19
C TRP A 88 19.92 -12.85 -0.58
N PHE A 89 20.40 -11.64 -0.32
CA PHE A 89 21.71 -11.42 0.25
C PHE A 89 21.68 -11.16 1.77
N GLY A 90 20.82 -10.25 2.22
CA GLY A 90 20.64 -9.95 3.64
C GLY A 90 21.84 -9.28 4.30
N GLY A 91 22.45 -8.31 3.60
CA GLY A 91 23.55 -7.51 4.14
C GLY A 91 23.08 -6.31 4.94
N ILE A 92 23.93 -5.83 5.84
CA ILE A 92 23.72 -4.65 6.67
C ILE A 92 24.62 -3.52 6.12
N TYR A 93 24.03 -2.34 5.90
CA TYR A 93 24.74 -1.12 5.56
C TYR A 93 24.82 -0.22 6.80
N GLN A 94 26.02 -0.08 7.37
CA GLN A 94 26.33 0.74 8.56
C GLN A 94 25.53 0.35 9.82
N ASP A 95 24.21 0.45 9.81
CA ASP A 95 23.33 0.16 10.95
C ASP A 95 22.27 -0.89 10.53
N PRO A 96 21.93 -1.87 11.38
CA PRO A 96 20.87 -2.85 11.11
C PRO A 96 19.50 -2.24 10.77
N LYS A 97 19.24 -1.00 11.18
CA LYS A 97 18.02 -0.24 10.85
C LYS A 97 17.98 0.22 9.39
N ASN A 98 19.13 0.24 8.70
CA ASN A 98 19.25 0.63 7.30
C ASN A 98 18.85 -0.52 6.38
N PHE A 99 17.62 -0.99 6.52
CA PHE A 99 17.11 -2.09 5.71
C PHE A 99 16.73 -1.62 4.29
N PHE A 100 17.12 -2.41 3.31
CA PHE A 100 16.65 -2.42 1.92
C PHE A 100 16.86 -3.80 1.31
N ALA A 101 16.02 -4.17 0.34
CA ALA A 101 16.09 -5.48 -0.30
C ALA A 101 17.33 -5.57 -1.21
N GLN A 102 18.13 -6.62 -1.04
CA GLN A 102 19.37 -6.85 -1.78
C GLN A 102 19.30 -8.22 -2.44
N MET A 103 19.45 -8.24 -3.76
CA MET A 103 19.31 -9.46 -4.55
C MET A 103 20.46 -9.62 -5.54
N ALA A 104 21.04 -10.83 -5.53
CA ALA A 104 21.96 -11.28 -6.57
C ALA A 104 21.15 -11.78 -7.76
N VAL A 105 21.35 -11.20 -8.94
CA VAL A 105 20.59 -11.47 -10.17
C VAL A 105 21.49 -11.59 -11.40
N VAL A 106 20.94 -12.08 -12.52
CA VAL A 106 21.59 -12.04 -13.83
C VAL A 106 21.16 -10.76 -14.55
N PRO A 107 22.02 -9.76 -14.74
CA PRO A 107 21.64 -8.40 -15.16
C PRO A 107 20.71 -8.33 -16.37
N GLU A 108 21.11 -8.92 -17.50
CA GLU A 108 20.35 -8.86 -18.75
C GLU A 108 19.00 -9.56 -18.63
N ALA A 109 19.00 -10.77 -18.07
CA ALA A 109 17.78 -11.56 -17.89
C ALA A 109 16.84 -10.91 -16.88
N TRP A 110 17.37 -10.23 -15.87
CA TRP A 110 16.60 -9.50 -14.88
C TRP A 110 15.89 -8.29 -15.49
N LEU A 111 16.63 -7.43 -16.23
CA LEU A 111 16.04 -6.27 -16.89
C LEU A 111 15.07 -6.65 -18.01
N ALA A 112 15.30 -7.77 -18.70
CA ALA A 112 14.35 -8.30 -19.67
C ALA A 112 13.07 -8.83 -18.98
N MET A 113 13.20 -9.40 -17.78
CA MET A 113 12.07 -9.90 -16.99
C MET A 113 11.23 -8.77 -16.36
N TYR A 114 11.87 -7.66 -16.00
CA TYR A 114 11.27 -6.51 -15.32
C TYR A 114 11.48 -5.21 -16.13
N PRO A 115 10.77 -5.04 -17.26
CA PRO A 115 10.89 -3.84 -18.10
C PRO A 115 10.44 -2.57 -17.42
N GLU A 116 9.72 -2.70 -16.31
CA GLU A 116 9.31 -1.60 -15.45
C GLU A 116 10.47 -0.95 -14.67
N PHE A 117 11.65 -1.57 -14.60
CA PHE A 117 12.87 -0.98 -14.05
C PHE A 117 13.62 -0.22 -15.13
N LEU A 118 13.44 1.08 -15.18
CA LEU A 118 14.04 1.95 -16.18
C LEU A 118 15.49 2.26 -15.83
N LEU A 119 16.43 1.64 -16.54
CA LEU A 119 17.87 1.87 -16.39
C LEU A 119 18.43 2.44 -17.70
N PRO A 120 19.16 3.60 -17.69
CA PRO A 120 19.83 4.16 -18.85
C PRO A 120 20.77 3.16 -19.52
N ALA A 121 20.92 3.27 -20.83
CA ALA A 121 21.68 2.29 -21.62
C ALA A 121 23.17 2.22 -21.26
N ASP A 122 23.78 3.37 -20.98
CA ASP A 122 25.16 3.49 -20.51
C ASP A 122 25.39 2.81 -19.15
N GLN A 123 24.45 2.97 -18.23
CA GLN A 123 24.48 2.34 -16.91
C GLN A 123 24.21 0.83 -16.98
N ARG A 124 23.34 0.40 -17.92
CA ARG A 124 23.13 -1.02 -18.21
C ARG A 124 24.41 -1.68 -18.70
N GLU A 125 25.12 -1.03 -19.61
CA GLU A 125 26.40 -1.53 -20.13
C GLU A 125 27.49 -1.51 -19.03
N ALA A 126 27.53 -0.47 -18.20
CA ALA A 126 28.43 -0.41 -17.05
C ALA A 126 28.17 -1.58 -16.08
N TRP A 127 26.89 -1.90 -15.79
CA TRP A 127 26.53 -3.04 -14.94
C TRP A 127 26.96 -4.38 -15.54
N ARG A 128 26.82 -4.54 -16.83
CA ARG A 128 27.26 -5.74 -17.55
C ARG A 128 28.78 -5.94 -17.44
N ARG A 129 29.57 -4.88 -17.53
CA ARG A 129 31.04 -4.93 -17.54
C ARG A 129 31.66 -5.00 -16.15
N THR A 130 31.04 -4.40 -15.16
CA THR A 130 31.61 -4.31 -13.81
C THR A 130 31.15 -5.50 -12.97
N ARG A 131 32.09 -6.36 -12.58
CA ARG A 131 31.80 -7.59 -11.83
C ARG A 131 31.19 -7.30 -10.46
N THR A 132 31.73 -6.33 -9.75
CA THR A 132 31.24 -5.81 -8.45
C THR A 132 30.11 -4.79 -8.59
N GLY A 133 29.66 -4.56 -9.86
CA GLY A 133 28.66 -3.56 -10.20
C GLY A 133 27.30 -3.81 -9.58
N VAL A 134 26.70 -2.75 -9.05
CA VAL A 134 25.38 -2.74 -8.48
C VAL A 134 24.52 -1.66 -9.12
N VAL A 135 23.23 -1.97 -9.23
CA VAL A 135 22.19 -1.04 -9.63
C VAL A 135 21.20 -0.89 -8.49
N VAL A 136 20.87 0.36 -8.15
CA VAL A 136 20.06 0.70 -6.96
C VAL A 136 18.87 1.52 -7.39
N GLY A 137 17.73 1.33 -6.73
CA GLY A 137 16.55 2.16 -6.95
C GLY A 137 16.74 3.60 -6.47
N ARG A 138 16.08 4.54 -7.16
CA ARG A 138 16.19 5.98 -6.91
C ARG A 138 15.98 6.36 -5.45
N LYS A 139 14.96 5.81 -4.80
CA LYS A 139 14.66 6.14 -3.39
C LYS A 139 15.75 5.69 -2.43
N THR A 140 16.34 4.51 -2.65
CA THR A 140 17.45 4.03 -1.83
C THR A 140 18.70 4.85 -2.04
N ALA A 141 19.03 5.20 -3.29
CA ALA A 141 20.14 6.09 -3.57
C ALA A 141 19.98 7.47 -2.89
N GLN A 142 18.78 8.05 -2.97
CA GLN A 142 18.47 9.33 -2.29
C GLN A 142 18.53 9.22 -0.76
N LYS A 143 17.96 8.13 -0.20
CA LYS A 143 17.96 7.89 1.25
C LYS A 143 19.36 7.90 1.86
N PHE A 144 20.33 7.32 1.17
CA PHE A 144 21.70 7.19 1.66
C PHE A 144 22.66 8.21 1.02
N GLY A 145 22.17 9.06 0.11
CA GLY A 145 22.99 10.05 -0.58
C GLY A 145 23.98 9.47 -1.60
N TRP A 146 23.71 8.24 -2.09
CA TRP A 146 24.62 7.53 -3.00
C TRP A 146 24.62 8.12 -4.41
N LYS A 147 25.78 8.13 -5.03
CA LYS A 147 26.02 8.58 -6.40
C LYS A 147 26.73 7.51 -7.22
N ILE A 148 26.51 7.52 -8.52
CA ILE A 148 27.24 6.63 -9.45
C ILE A 148 28.76 6.85 -9.25
N GLY A 149 29.48 5.74 -9.10
CA GLY A 149 30.90 5.72 -8.77
C GLY A 149 31.22 5.49 -7.29
N ASP A 150 30.23 5.58 -6.41
CA ASP A 150 30.43 5.30 -4.98
C ASP A 150 30.67 3.79 -4.78
N ARG A 151 31.53 3.49 -3.78
CA ARG A 151 31.73 2.14 -3.28
C ARG A 151 30.89 1.90 -2.03
N ILE A 152 30.00 0.90 -2.09
CA ILE A 152 29.03 0.57 -1.05
C ILE A 152 29.48 -0.69 -0.30
N PRO A 153 29.97 -0.56 0.95
CA PRO A 153 30.28 -1.72 1.77
C PRO A 153 29.03 -2.28 2.42
N LEU A 154 28.80 -3.59 2.29
CA LEU A 154 27.75 -4.32 3.00
C LEU A 154 28.38 -5.41 3.88
N GLN A 155 27.88 -5.56 5.09
CA GLN A 155 28.25 -6.66 5.96
C GLN A 155 27.20 -7.76 5.88
N ALA A 156 27.57 -8.89 5.28
CA ALA A 156 26.68 -10.02 5.12
C ALA A 156 26.37 -10.68 6.47
N THR A 157 25.10 -10.99 6.71
CA THR A 157 24.67 -11.71 7.91
C THR A 157 24.78 -13.22 7.76
N VAL A 158 24.63 -13.73 6.53
CA VAL A 158 24.64 -15.17 6.20
C VAL A 158 25.83 -15.51 5.30
N TRP A 159 26.05 -14.76 4.22
CA TRP A 159 26.94 -15.13 3.14
C TRP A 159 28.37 -14.65 3.37
N ARG A 160 29.21 -15.50 3.96
CA ARG A 160 30.64 -15.23 4.08
C ARG A 160 31.36 -15.47 2.75
N LYS A 161 32.42 -14.72 2.50
CA LYS A 161 33.32 -14.94 1.36
C LYS A 161 34.23 -16.15 1.61
N MET A 162 34.90 -16.60 0.55
CA MET A 162 35.87 -17.72 0.59
C MET A 162 37.01 -17.51 1.59
N ASP A 163 37.37 -16.25 1.85
CA ASP A 163 38.41 -15.86 2.82
C ASP A 163 37.87 -15.78 4.28
N GLY A 164 36.60 -16.14 4.49
CA GLY A 164 35.90 -16.09 5.78
C GLY A 164 35.39 -14.69 6.16
N SER A 165 35.68 -13.66 5.39
CA SER A 165 35.20 -12.30 5.66
C SER A 165 33.69 -12.17 5.42
N SER A 166 33.04 -11.28 6.18
CA SER A 166 31.64 -10.89 5.99
C SER A 166 31.45 -9.60 5.22
N GLY A 167 32.55 -8.87 4.97
CA GLY A 167 32.54 -7.59 4.25
C GLY A 167 32.46 -7.78 2.73
N TRP A 168 31.43 -7.24 2.11
CA TRP A 168 31.24 -7.21 0.66
C TRP A 168 31.28 -5.77 0.18
N GLU A 169 31.95 -5.52 -0.92
CA GLU A 169 32.07 -4.20 -1.54
C GLU A 169 31.43 -4.22 -2.92
N PHE A 170 30.64 -3.20 -3.22
CA PHE A 170 29.94 -3.04 -4.47
C PHE A 170 30.21 -1.65 -5.06
N ASP A 171 30.44 -1.58 -6.35
CA ASP A 171 30.60 -0.32 -7.08
C ASP A 171 29.25 0.09 -7.67
N LEU A 172 28.70 1.24 -7.26
CA LEU A 172 27.44 1.75 -7.78
C LEU A 172 27.60 2.24 -9.21
N VAL A 173 27.09 1.47 -10.15
CA VAL A 173 27.23 1.73 -11.60
C VAL A 173 25.92 2.18 -12.25
N GLY A 174 24.80 2.11 -11.53
CA GLY A 174 23.52 2.53 -12.08
C GLY A 174 22.47 2.82 -11.03
N ILE A 175 21.56 3.74 -11.36
CA ILE A 175 20.38 4.08 -10.56
C ILE A 175 19.16 3.95 -11.45
N TYR A 176 18.26 3.03 -11.14
CA TYR A 176 17.03 2.82 -11.90
C TYR A 176 15.87 3.62 -11.33
N ASP A 177 14.95 3.97 -12.23
CA ASP A 177 13.67 4.58 -11.93
C ASP A 177 12.54 3.58 -12.20
N GLY A 178 11.42 3.71 -11.49
CA GLY A 178 10.22 2.95 -11.81
C GLY A 178 9.45 3.57 -12.99
N ALA A 179 8.96 2.73 -13.91
CA ALA A 179 8.13 3.17 -15.03
C ALA A 179 6.80 3.80 -14.57
N GLU A 180 6.26 3.32 -13.45
CA GLU A 180 5.02 3.82 -12.86
C GLU A 180 5.22 4.21 -11.39
N LYS A 181 4.33 5.05 -10.85
CA LYS A 181 4.36 5.46 -9.43
C LYS A 181 4.24 4.29 -8.44
N GLY A 182 3.87 3.10 -8.91
CA GLY A 182 3.74 1.88 -8.12
C GLY A 182 4.92 0.90 -8.25
N THR A 183 5.92 1.20 -9.07
CA THR A 183 7.12 0.36 -9.21
C THR A 183 8.02 0.55 -7.99
N ASP A 184 8.53 -0.57 -7.45
CA ASP A 184 9.45 -0.55 -6.32
C ASP A 184 10.85 -0.07 -6.75
N ASP A 185 11.20 1.14 -6.38
CA ASP A 185 12.49 1.78 -6.61
C ASP A 185 13.35 1.86 -5.34
N THR A 186 13.21 0.84 -4.45
CA THR A 186 13.97 0.75 -3.20
C THR A 186 14.98 -0.39 -3.19
N GLN A 187 15.07 -1.20 -4.23
CA GLN A 187 15.85 -2.42 -4.25
C GLN A 187 17.30 -2.18 -4.69
N PHE A 188 18.16 -3.16 -4.37
CA PHE A 188 19.58 -3.18 -4.66
C PHE A 188 19.90 -4.48 -5.41
N PHE A 189 20.29 -4.38 -6.69
CA PHE A 189 20.56 -5.50 -7.56
C PHE A 189 22.04 -5.57 -7.91
N PHE A 190 22.67 -6.71 -7.65
CA PHE A 190 24.05 -6.97 -8.00
C PHE A 190 24.20 -8.30 -8.73
N ARG A 191 25.37 -8.57 -9.26
CA ARG A 191 25.60 -9.70 -10.15
C ARG A 191 25.66 -11.03 -9.39
N TYR A 192 24.91 -12.02 -9.87
CA TYR A 192 24.90 -13.37 -9.31
C TYR A 192 26.23 -14.11 -9.49
N ASP A 193 26.94 -13.93 -10.62
CA ASP A 193 28.24 -14.55 -10.86
C ASP A 193 29.28 -14.10 -9.82
N TYR A 194 29.34 -12.81 -9.50
CA TYR A 194 30.20 -12.32 -8.41
C TYR A 194 29.82 -12.96 -7.07
N PHE A 195 28.52 -13.03 -6.79
CA PHE A 195 28.01 -13.64 -5.54
C PHE A 195 28.35 -15.12 -5.45
N ASP A 196 28.08 -15.90 -6.50
CA ASP A 196 28.25 -17.36 -6.51
C ASP A 196 29.71 -17.77 -6.40
N GLU A 197 30.60 -17.05 -7.07
CA GLU A 197 32.03 -17.34 -7.03
C GLU A 197 32.68 -16.94 -5.69
N ALA A 198 32.26 -15.81 -5.10
CA ALA A 198 32.89 -15.27 -3.92
C ALA A 198 32.41 -15.92 -2.61
N ARG A 199 31.19 -16.47 -2.57
CA ARG A 199 30.64 -17.06 -1.33
C ARG A 199 31.28 -18.37 -0.96
N GLN A 200 31.43 -18.60 0.35
CA GLN A 200 32.08 -19.79 0.91
C GLN A 200 31.27 -21.07 0.72
N PHE A 201 29.94 -20.99 0.79
CA PHE A 201 29.04 -22.15 0.69
C PHE A 201 27.84 -21.85 -0.21
N GLY A 202 27.13 -22.92 -0.61
CA GLY A 202 25.92 -22.81 -1.43
C GLY A 202 26.19 -22.48 -2.90
N LYS A 203 27.42 -22.72 -3.42
CA LYS A 203 27.74 -22.52 -4.84
C LYS A 203 26.80 -23.31 -5.73
N GLY A 204 26.39 -22.70 -6.84
CA GLY A 204 25.45 -23.31 -7.78
C GLY A 204 24.01 -23.40 -7.26
N LEU A 205 23.68 -22.69 -6.17
CA LEU A 205 22.31 -22.60 -5.64
C LEU A 205 21.76 -21.18 -5.84
N VAL A 206 20.47 -21.08 -6.12
CA VAL A 206 19.73 -19.82 -6.28
C VAL A 206 18.58 -19.77 -5.27
N GLY A 207 18.14 -18.59 -4.89
CA GLY A 207 17.04 -18.44 -3.94
C GLY A 207 15.71 -18.89 -4.54
N TRP A 208 15.36 -18.37 -5.69
CA TRP A 208 14.14 -18.69 -6.44
C TRP A 208 14.30 -18.34 -7.91
N TYR A 209 13.40 -18.88 -8.74
CA TYR A 209 13.28 -18.51 -10.14
C TYR A 209 12.11 -17.58 -10.38
N ILE A 210 12.27 -16.70 -11.37
CA ILE A 210 11.19 -15.94 -12.00
C ILE A 210 11.04 -16.45 -13.41
N VAL A 211 9.80 -16.81 -13.76
CA VAL A 211 9.47 -17.42 -15.04
C VAL A 211 8.41 -16.56 -15.73
N ARG A 212 8.69 -16.10 -16.94
CA ARG A 212 7.68 -15.47 -17.78
C ARG A 212 6.95 -16.53 -18.58
N VAL A 213 5.62 -16.49 -18.54
CA VAL A 213 4.77 -17.35 -19.35
C VAL A 213 4.37 -16.67 -20.65
N GLN A 214 4.14 -17.48 -21.70
CA GLN A 214 3.70 -16.98 -23.02
C GLN A 214 2.28 -16.42 -22.97
N ASP A 215 1.38 -17.06 -22.20
CA ASP A 215 0.01 -16.66 -22.01
C ASP A 215 -0.31 -16.56 -20.50
N PRO A 216 -0.60 -15.35 -20.02
CA PRO A 216 -0.98 -15.15 -18.62
C PRO A 216 -2.19 -15.97 -18.17
N ALA A 217 -3.14 -16.28 -19.07
CA ALA A 217 -4.29 -17.10 -18.75
C ALA A 217 -3.90 -18.56 -18.44
N ALA A 218 -2.79 -19.05 -19.02
CA ALA A 218 -2.25 -20.37 -18.79
C ALA A 218 -1.29 -20.45 -17.57
N ALA A 219 -1.05 -19.35 -16.85
CA ALA A 219 -0.05 -19.25 -15.79
C ALA A 219 -0.20 -20.36 -14.73
N ALA A 220 -1.42 -20.64 -14.27
CA ALA A 220 -1.68 -21.69 -13.29
C ALA A 220 -1.34 -23.09 -13.82
N ALA A 221 -1.64 -23.37 -15.08
CA ALA A 221 -1.32 -24.67 -15.71
C ALA A 221 0.20 -24.83 -15.94
N VAL A 222 0.90 -23.74 -16.29
CA VAL A 222 2.36 -23.75 -16.43
C VAL A 222 3.01 -23.95 -15.05
N ALA A 223 2.51 -23.30 -14.01
CA ALA A 223 2.99 -23.47 -12.64
C ALA A 223 2.89 -24.94 -12.19
N GLN A 224 1.73 -25.58 -12.44
CA GLN A 224 1.54 -26.99 -12.12
C GLN A 224 2.53 -27.90 -12.89
N ARG A 225 2.75 -27.67 -14.19
CA ARG A 225 3.72 -28.44 -14.98
C ARG A 225 5.14 -28.31 -14.43
N ILE A 226 5.51 -27.10 -13.97
CA ILE A 226 6.83 -26.90 -13.35
C ILE A 226 6.92 -27.72 -12.07
N ASP A 227 5.89 -27.69 -11.22
CA ASP A 227 5.90 -28.45 -9.97
C ASP A 227 5.92 -29.98 -10.22
N ASP A 228 5.18 -30.46 -11.23
CA ASP A 228 5.17 -31.87 -11.64
C ASP A 228 6.56 -32.32 -12.17
N GLU A 229 7.28 -31.44 -12.89
CA GLU A 229 8.64 -31.73 -13.40
C GLU A 229 9.64 -32.00 -12.25
N PHE A 230 9.46 -31.37 -11.09
CA PHE A 230 10.34 -31.50 -9.93
C PHE A 230 9.70 -32.30 -8.77
N ALA A 231 8.54 -32.92 -8.98
CA ALA A 231 7.94 -33.78 -7.99
C ALA A 231 8.84 -34.97 -7.65
N ASN A 232 8.88 -35.31 -6.37
CA ASN A 232 9.73 -36.39 -5.84
C ASN A 232 11.26 -36.16 -6.04
N SER A 233 11.69 -34.95 -6.37
CA SER A 233 13.11 -34.58 -6.40
C SER A 233 13.58 -34.12 -5.02
N PRO A 234 14.89 -34.13 -4.73
CA PRO A 234 15.42 -33.59 -3.46
C PRO A 234 15.10 -32.11 -3.24
N TRP A 235 14.80 -31.37 -4.29
CA TRP A 235 14.43 -29.95 -4.25
C TRP A 235 13.11 -29.73 -4.99
N GLU A 236 12.01 -30.23 -4.40
CA GLU A 236 10.68 -29.98 -4.93
C GLU A 236 10.37 -28.48 -4.99
N THR A 237 9.71 -28.09 -6.07
CA THR A 237 9.33 -26.70 -6.29
C THR A 237 7.89 -26.42 -5.88
N LYS A 238 7.62 -25.15 -5.64
CA LYS A 238 6.28 -24.55 -5.63
C LYS A 238 6.28 -23.34 -6.52
N ALA A 239 5.57 -23.47 -7.63
CA ALA A 239 5.36 -22.42 -8.60
C ALA A 239 4.00 -21.77 -8.38
N GLU A 240 3.96 -20.46 -8.34
CA GLU A 240 2.74 -19.67 -8.19
C GLU A 240 2.93 -18.31 -8.88
N THR A 241 1.85 -17.63 -9.25
CA THR A 241 1.99 -16.29 -9.84
C THR A 241 2.67 -15.35 -8.82
N GLU A 242 3.49 -14.43 -9.31
CA GLU A 242 4.19 -13.44 -8.46
C GLU A 242 3.20 -12.73 -7.52
N GLY A 243 2.02 -12.35 -8.04
CA GLY A 243 0.97 -11.76 -7.24
C GLY A 243 0.37 -12.70 -6.18
N ALA A 244 0.26 -14.02 -6.45
CA ALA A 244 -0.22 -14.98 -5.46
C ALA A 244 0.80 -15.18 -4.34
N PHE A 245 2.09 -15.26 -4.71
CA PHE A 245 3.19 -15.32 -3.75
C PHE A 245 3.20 -14.12 -2.79
N LEU A 246 3.15 -12.90 -3.34
CA LEU A 246 3.15 -11.67 -2.54
C LEU A 246 1.94 -11.59 -1.60
N ARG A 247 0.74 -11.98 -2.08
CA ARG A 247 -0.46 -12.08 -1.22
C ARG A 247 -0.30 -13.10 -0.11
N GLY A 248 0.26 -14.28 -0.43
CA GLY A 248 0.51 -15.34 0.54
C GLY A 248 1.51 -14.89 1.61
N TRP A 249 2.55 -14.20 1.20
CA TRP A 249 3.59 -13.67 2.10
C TRP A 249 3.04 -12.55 3.01
N ALA A 250 2.25 -11.62 2.45
CA ALA A 250 1.58 -10.58 3.22
C ALA A 250 0.65 -11.17 4.30
N LYS A 251 -0.07 -12.28 3.99
CA LYS A 251 -0.90 -12.98 4.97
C LYS A 251 -0.12 -13.62 6.12
N GLN A 252 1.15 -14.01 5.92
CA GLN A 252 1.99 -14.57 6.99
C GLN A 252 2.43 -13.51 8.01
N ILE A 253 2.51 -12.25 7.62
CA ILE A 253 2.81 -11.11 8.51
C ILE A 253 1.59 -10.77 9.39
N GLY A 254 0.43 -11.34 9.09
CA GLY A 254 -0.86 -11.09 9.70
C GLY A 254 -1.85 -10.55 8.65
N ASP A 255 -3.13 -10.76 8.87
CA ASP A 255 -4.14 -10.17 7.98
C ASP A 255 -4.30 -8.67 8.28
N ILE A 256 -3.26 -7.90 7.92
CA ILE A 256 -3.16 -6.45 8.14
C ILE A 256 -4.36 -5.75 7.50
N THR A 257 -4.87 -6.26 6.38
CA THR A 257 -6.05 -5.70 5.71
C THR A 257 -7.28 -5.79 6.59
N THR A 258 -7.53 -6.94 7.22
CA THR A 258 -8.64 -7.13 8.16
C THR A 258 -8.44 -6.29 9.43
N ILE A 259 -7.23 -6.23 9.97
CA ILE A 259 -6.93 -5.39 11.13
C ILE A 259 -7.21 -3.92 10.81
N MET A 260 -6.75 -3.41 9.66
CA MET A 260 -7.01 -2.03 9.25
C MET A 260 -8.49 -1.75 8.99
N ALA A 261 -9.20 -2.69 8.38
CA ALA A 261 -10.64 -2.58 8.19
C ALA A 261 -11.39 -2.54 9.53
N ALA A 262 -10.97 -3.34 10.51
CA ALA A 262 -11.54 -3.33 11.85
C ALA A 262 -11.28 -1.99 12.58
N ILE A 263 -10.05 -1.46 12.49
CA ILE A 263 -9.71 -0.14 13.06
C ILE A 263 -10.56 0.96 12.41
N LEU A 264 -10.63 1.00 11.08
CA LEU A 264 -11.44 1.97 10.36
C LEU A 264 -12.91 1.88 10.74
N SER A 265 -13.47 0.67 10.83
CA SER A 265 -14.86 0.44 11.24
C SER A 265 -15.12 0.94 12.64
N ALA A 266 -14.23 0.69 13.60
CA ALA A 266 -14.34 1.19 14.97
C ALA A 266 -14.28 2.72 15.02
N VAL A 267 -13.39 3.34 14.26
CA VAL A 267 -13.27 4.81 14.17
C VAL A 267 -14.52 5.42 13.55
N PHE A 268 -15.02 4.88 12.42
CA PHE A 268 -16.25 5.37 11.81
C PHE A 268 -17.46 5.17 12.70
N PHE A 269 -17.56 4.05 13.42
CA PHE A 269 -18.61 3.82 14.40
C PHE A 269 -18.58 4.83 15.54
N THR A 270 -17.40 5.08 16.11
CA THR A 270 -17.22 6.08 17.17
C THR A 270 -17.65 7.47 16.73
N ILE A 271 -17.23 7.88 15.52
CA ILE A 271 -17.59 9.20 14.98
C ILE A 271 -19.07 9.30 14.64
N LEU A 272 -19.67 8.22 14.14
CA LEU A 272 -21.12 8.15 13.93
C LEU A 272 -21.87 8.40 15.23
N LEU A 273 -21.44 7.80 16.35
CA LEU A 273 -22.03 8.03 17.65
C LEU A 273 -21.83 9.47 18.14
N VAL A 274 -20.62 10.02 18.01
CA VAL A 274 -20.31 11.40 18.41
C VAL A 274 -21.13 12.39 17.57
N ALA A 275 -21.10 12.27 16.26
CA ALA A 275 -21.85 13.15 15.35
C ALA A 275 -23.36 13.02 15.55
N GLY A 276 -23.87 11.79 15.67
CA GLY A 276 -25.29 11.52 15.92
C GLY A 276 -25.77 12.09 17.25
N ASN A 277 -25.01 11.92 18.34
CA ASN A 277 -25.34 12.51 19.64
C ASN A 277 -25.30 14.04 19.60
N THR A 278 -24.30 14.61 18.93
CA THR A 278 -24.21 16.08 18.75
C THR A 278 -25.39 16.62 17.96
N MET A 279 -25.81 15.93 16.90
CA MET A 279 -27.00 16.33 16.14
C MET A 279 -28.31 16.16 16.93
N ALA A 280 -28.44 15.06 17.70
CA ALA A 280 -29.61 14.88 18.55
C ALA A 280 -29.70 15.97 19.62
N GLN A 281 -28.59 16.37 20.21
CA GLN A 281 -28.53 17.49 21.14
C GLN A 281 -28.90 18.82 20.43
N SER A 282 -28.38 19.06 19.22
CA SER A 282 -28.71 20.24 18.41
C SER A 282 -30.24 20.34 18.17
N VAL A 283 -30.89 19.24 17.84
CA VAL A 283 -32.35 19.19 17.62
C VAL A 283 -33.10 19.46 18.93
N ARG A 284 -32.70 18.88 20.05
CA ARG A 284 -33.34 19.12 21.36
C ARG A 284 -33.28 20.57 21.81
N GLU A 285 -32.11 21.22 21.59
CA GLU A 285 -31.93 22.65 21.97
C GLU A 285 -32.73 23.61 21.08
N ARG A 286 -33.20 23.15 19.91
CA ARG A 286 -33.92 23.96 18.92
C ARG A 286 -35.36 23.50 18.73
N THR A 287 -35.91 22.78 19.72
CA THR A 287 -37.28 22.26 19.66
C THR A 287 -38.30 23.37 19.41
N ASP A 288 -38.16 24.52 20.12
CA ASP A 288 -39.05 25.68 19.98
C ASP A 288 -38.96 26.31 18.58
N GLU A 289 -37.75 26.45 18.03
CA GLU A 289 -37.55 26.99 16.68
C GLU A 289 -38.16 26.09 15.61
N ILE A 290 -38.00 24.75 15.79
CA ILE A 290 -38.63 23.75 14.91
C ILE A 290 -40.15 23.82 14.99
N GLY A 291 -40.69 24.07 16.21
CA GLY A 291 -42.11 24.31 16.43
C GLY A 291 -42.61 25.54 15.66
N VAL A 292 -41.89 26.65 15.74
CA VAL A 292 -42.19 27.89 14.99
C VAL A 292 -42.12 27.64 13.47
N LEU A 293 -41.10 26.96 12.96
CA LEU A 293 -41.00 26.63 11.53
C LEU A 293 -42.25 25.83 11.08
N LYS A 294 -42.68 24.86 11.86
CA LYS A 294 -43.89 24.07 11.54
C LYS A 294 -45.16 24.91 11.62
N ALA A 295 -45.25 25.84 12.56
CA ALA A 295 -46.38 26.79 12.66
C ALA A 295 -46.42 27.75 11.44
N LEU A 296 -45.28 28.11 10.88
CA LEU A 296 -45.12 28.87 9.62
C LEU A 296 -45.37 28.06 8.35
N GLY A 297 -45.77 26.78 8.45
CA GLY A 297 -46.18 25.94 7.34
C GLY A 297 -45.07 25.02 6.77
N PHE A 298 -43.93 24.86 7.46
CA PHE A 298 -42.91 23.88 7.05
C PHE A 298 -43.44 22.46 7.23
N THR A 299 -43.37 21.69 6.17
CA THR A 299 -43.75 20.27 6.19
C THR A 299 -42.75 19.41 6.98
N ASN A 300 -43.20 18.26 7.48
CA ASN A 300 -42.33 17.29 8.14
C ASN A 300 -41.13 16.89 7.31
N ALA A 301 -41.29 16.73 5.97
CA ALA A 301 -40.24 16.41 5.03
C ALA A 301 -39.20 17.54 4.92
N GLN A 302 -39.64 18.82 4.97
CA GLN A 302 -38.74 19.95 4.92
C GLN A 302 -37.90 20.07 6.19
N VAL A 303 -38.49 19.81 7.38
CA VAL A 303 -37.75 19.77 8.64
C VAL A 303 -36.74 18.65 8.66
N LEU A 304 -37.12 17.45 8.19
CA LEU A 304 -36.23 16.32 8.04
C LEU A 304 -35.06 16.65 7.12
N ALA A 305 -35.35 17.21 5.93
CA ALA A 305 -34.34 17.58 4.95
C ALA A 305 -33.37 18.67 5.49
N LEU A 306 -33.87 19.60 6.30
CA LEU A 306 -33.04 20.64 6.91
C LEU A 306 -32.02 20.06 7.89
N VAL A 307 -32.44 19.15 8.77
CA VAL A 307 -31.56 18.50 9.76
C VAL A 307 -30.56 17.57 9.09
N LEU A 308 -30.99 16.82 8.07
CA LEU A 308 -30.10 15.98 7.27
C LEU A 308 -29.05 16.82 6.50
N ALA A 309 -29.47 17.93 5.90
CA ALA A 309 -28.56 18.82 5.21
C ALA A 309 -27.51 19.43 6.16
N GLU A 310 -27.90 19.77 7.41
CA GLU A 310 -26.97 20.26 8.44
C GLU A 310 -25.94 19.19 8.81
N SER A 311 -26.36 17.94 9.01
CA SER A 311 -25.48 16.81 9.30
C SER A 311 -24.53 16.51 8.13
N CYS A 312 -25.06 16.48 6.90
CA CYS A 312 -24.24 16.27 5.70
C CYS A 312 -23.23 17.41 5.49
N LEU A 313 -23.59 18.65 5.81
CA LEU A 313 -22.67 19.78 5.69
C LEU A 313 -21.52 19.68 6.70
N LEU A 314 -21.80 19.30 7.95
CA LEU A 314 -20.79 19.06 8.97
C LEU A 314 -19.83 17.94 8.55
N ALA A 315 -20.38 16.81 8.09
CA ALA A 315 -19.61 15.68 7.61
C ALA A 315 -18.76 16.06 6.39
N SER A 316 -19.32 16.82 5.45
CA SER A 316 -18.62 17.31 4.27
C SER A 316 -17.47 18.25 4.61
N LEU A 317 -17.69 19.22 5.50
CA LEU A 317 -16.62 20.13 5.92
C LEU A 317 -15.47 19.40 6.62
N GLY A 318 -15.79 18.58 7.64
CA GLY A 318 -14.76 17.81 8.36
C GLY A 318 -14.07 16.78 7.49
N GLY A 319 -14.84 16.02 6.72
CA GLY A 319 -14.35 14.94 5.87
C GLY A 319 -13.48 15.41 4.70
N THR A 320 -13.93 16.45 3.98
CA THR A 320 -13.14 17.00 2.83
C THR A 320 -11.86 17.67 3.31
N LEU A 321 -11.90 18.41 4.41
CA LEU A 321 -10.70 18.98 5.01
C LEU A 321 -9.75 17.88 5.50
N GLY A 322 -10.27 16.84 6.17
CA GLY A 322 -9.48 15.70 6.64
C GLY A 322 -8.81 14.94 5.50
N MET A 323 -9.56 14.63 4.43
CA MET A 323 -9.01 13.99 3.23
C MET A 323 -7.99 14.87 2.51
N GLY A 324 -8.24 16.19 2.41
CA GLY A 324 -7.32 17.14 1.81
C GLY A 324 -5.99 17.21 2.57
N ILE A 325 -6.05 17.27 3.90
CA ILE A 325 -4.85 17.24 4.76
C ILE A 325 -4.13 15.91 4.61
N ALA A 326 -4.84 14.79 4.63
CA ALA A 326 -4.24 13.46 4.42
C ALA A 326 -3.53 13.39 3.07
N TRP A 327 -4.16 13.87 2.01
CA TRP A 327 -3.56 13.92 0.68
C TRP A 327 -2.29 14.78 0.65
N LEU A 328 -2.32 15.97 1.25
CA LEU A 328 -1.16 16.85 1.34
C LEU A 328 -0.01 16.20 2.12
N LEU A 329 -0.28 15.61 3.28
CA LEU A 329 0.72 14.97 4.10
C LEU A 329 1.34 13.74 3.42
N ILE A 330 0.52 12.91 2.77
CA ILE A 330 0.98 11.74 2.01
C ILE A 330 1.78 12.17 0.78
N SER A 331 1.40 13.27 0.13
CA SER A 331 2.09 13.80 -1.05
C SER A 331 3.42 14.50 -0.70
N SER A 332 3.56 15.01 0.53
CA SER A 332 4.79 15.68 0.98
C SER A 332 5.93 14.72 1.32
N GLY A 333 5.68 13.42 1.40
CA GLY A 333 6.69 12.40 1.60
C GLY A 333 6.22 11.21 2.43
N ASP A 334 7.06 10.17 2.45
CA ASP A 334 6.83 8.97 3.23
C ASP A 334 7.27 9.18 4.69
N PRO A 335 6.33 9.20 5.67
CA PRO A 335 6.68 9.35 7.08
C PRO A 335 7.42 8.14 7.64
N THR A 336 7.39 6.99 6.95
CA THR A 336 8.08 5.77 7.34
C THR A 336 9.56 5.75 6.95
N ARG A 337 10.06 6.83 6.31
CA ARG A 337 11.45 6.99 5.85
C ARG A 337 11.94 5.82 4.99
N GLY A 338 11.06 5.30 4.13
CA GLY A 338 11.37 4.21 3.21
C GLY A 338 11.18 2.80 3.79
N ALA A 339 10.48 2.66 4.92
CA ALA A 339 10.07 1.34 5.40
C ALA A 339 8.96 0.72 4.54
N LEU A 340 8.18 1.57 3.85
CA LEU A 340 7.19 1.13 2.87
C LEU A 340 7.68 1.49 1.45
N PRO A 341 7.79 0.51 0.54
CA PRO A 341 8.33 0.74 -0.82
C PRO A 341 7.47 1.69 -1.64
N ILE A 342 6.17 1.72 -1.37
CA ILE A 342 5.18 2.50 -2.12
C ILE A 342 4.26 3.20 -1.12
N PHE A 343 4.25 4.53 -1.10
CA PHE A 343 3.39 5.31 -0.22
C PHE A 343 2.72 6.45 -0.98
N PHE A 344 1.45 6.27 -1.36
CA PHE A 344 0.64 7.29 -2.02
C PHE A 344 -0.86 7.08 -1.74
N PHE A 345 -1.66 8.13 -1.93
CA PHE A 345 -3.11 8.05 -1.75
C PHE A 345 -3.81 7.71 -3.07
N PRO A 346 -4.41 6.51 -3.22
CA PRO A 346 -5.05 6.09 -4.46
C PRO A 346 -6.31 6.90 -4.79
N THR A 347 -6.51 7.23 -6.05
CA THR A 347 -7.71 7.95 -6.53
C THR A 347 -9.02 7.20 -6.25
N ALA A 348 -9.01 5.88 -6.31
CA ALA A 348 -10.16 5.04 -5.96
C ALA A 348 -10.59 5.22 -4.49
N ASN A 349 -9.61 5.37 -3.57
CA ASN A 349 -9.89 5.59 -2.15
C ASN A 349 -10.37 7.02 -1.87
N LEU A 350 -10.00 7.99 -2.72
CA LEU A 350 -10.60 9.34 -2.67
C LEU A 350 -12.09 9.29 -2.97
N LEU A 351 -12.50 8.61 -4.03
CA LEU A 351 -13.93 8.46 -4.39
C LEU A 351 -14.70 7.71 -3.30
N LEU A 352 -14.14 6.63 -2.77
CA LEU A 352 -14.74 5.88 -1.66
C LEU A 352 -14.84 6.76 -0.40
N GLY A 353 -13.83 7.58 -0.11
CA GLY A 353 -13.84 8.54 0.99
C GLY A 353 -14.97 9.56 0.88
N PHE A 354 -15.23 10.10 -0.32
CA PHE A 354 -16.39 10.98 -0.54
C PHE A 354 -17.72 10.25 -0.32
N GLY A 355 -17.84 8.99 -0.74
CA GLY A 355 -18.99 8.14 -0.43
C GLY A 355 -19.19 7.95 1.08
N LEU A 356 -18.10 7.71 1.82
CA LEU A 356 -18.12 7.56 3.28
C LEU A 356 -18.50 8.87 3.99
N ILE A 357 -18.07 10.03 3.51
CA ILE A 357 -18.48 11.35 4.05
C ILE A 357 -19.99 11.50 3.96
N LEU A 358 -20.58 11.22 2.79
CA LEU A 358 -22.02 11.32 2.60
C LEU A 358 -22.78 10.30 3.45
N ALA A 359 -22.31 9.06 3.49
CA ALA A 359 -22.89 8.00 4.32
C ALA A 359 -22.88 8.38 5.82
N LEU A 360 -21.76 8.92 6.32
CA LEU A 360 -21.63 9.38 7.68
C LEU A 360 -22.61 10.53 7.99
N GLY A 361 -22.70 11.52 7.10
CA GLY A 361 -23.62 12.66 7.26
C GLY A 361 -25.08 12.23 7.31
N LEU A 362 -25.49 11.31 6.43
CA LEU A 362 -26.84 10.76 6.43
C LEU A 362 -27.12 9.91 7.67
N ALA A 363 -26.23 8.97 7.99
CA ALA A 363 -26.41 8.07 9.13
C ALA A 363 -26.46 8.82 10.47
N ALA A 364 -25.57 9.80 10.68
CA ALA A 364 -25.55 10.62 11.89
C ALA A 364 -26.78 11.52 12.01
N GLY A 365 -27.32 11.97 10.87
CA GLY A 365 -28.49 12.88 10.84
C GLY A 365 -29.85 12.17 10.89
N ILE A 366 -29.96 10.91 10.49
CA ILE A 366 -31.25 10.24 10.25
C ILE A 366 -32.11 10.13 11.51
N LEU A 367 -31.53 9.70 12.63
CA LEU A 367 -32.26 9.59 13.91
C LEU A 367 -32.68 10.95 14.46
N PRO A 368 -31.79 11.97 14.55
CA PRO A 368 -32.17 13.31 14.99
C PRO A 368 -33.20 13.96 14.06
N ALA A 369 -33.07 13.78 12.77
CA ALA A 369 -34.00 14.30 11.77
C ALA A 369 -35.40 13.66 11.91
N ALA A 370 -35.46 12.35 12.16
CA ALA A 370 -36.74 11.67 12.46
C ALA A 370 -37.38 12.14 13.77
N GLN A 371 -36.57 12.43 14.80
CA GLN A 371 -37.05 13.03 16.03
C GLN A 371 -37.63 14.43 15.80
N ALA A 372 -36.93 15.29 15.06
CA ALA A 372 -37.38 16.62 14.69
C ALA A 372 -38.68 16.59 13.86
N MET A 373 -38.79 15.63 12.95
CA MET A 373 -39.99 15.45 12.14
C MET A 373 -41.22 15.10 12.98
N ARG A 374 -41.06 14.30 14.04
CA ARG A 374 -42.15 13.82 14.89
C ARG A 374 -42.61 14.81 15.99
N LEU A 375 -41.91 15.95 16.16
CA LEU A 375 -42.27 16.98 17.14
C LEU A 375 -43.64 17.56 16.82
N ARG A 376 -44.55 17.56 17.86
CA ARG A 376 -45.87 18.20 17.79
C ARG A 376 -45.75 19.68 18.12
N ILE A 377 -46.43 20.54 17.34
CA ILE A 377 -46.42 22.00 17.53
C ILE A 377 -46.85 22.37 18.96
N ALA A 378 -47.90 21.70 19.49
CA ALA A 378 -48.41 21.95 20.81
C ALA A 378 -47.42 21.65 21.95
N GLU A 379 -46.54 20.65 21.78
CA GLU A 379 -45.53 20.28 22.77
C GLU A 379 -44.29 21.22 22.65
N ALA A 380 -43.98 21.71 21.47
CA ALA A 380 -42.86 22.62 21.24
C ALA A 380 -43.13 24.05 21.78
N LEU A 381 -44.37 24.51 21.78
CA LEU A 381 -44.73 25.86 22.22
C LEU A 381 -45.21 25.94 23.68
N ARG A 382 -45.27 24.83 24.43
CA ARG A 382 -45.75 24.74 25.80
C ARG A 382 -44.66 24.91 26.88
N ARG A 383 -43.40 25.09 26.47
CA ARG A 383 -42.25 25.30 27.40
C ARG A 383 -41.98 26.78 27.64
#